data_0eee7e5a3aa372f6bec718c45c9f2388
#
_entry.id   0eee7e5a3aa372f6bec718c45c9f2388
#
_cell.length_a   1.000
_cell.length_b   1.000
_cell.length_c   1.000
_cell.angle_alpha   90.00
_cell.angle_beta   90.00
_cell.angle_gamma   90.00
#
_symmetry.space_group_name_H-M   'P 1'
#
loop_
_entity.id
_entity.type
_entity.pdbx_description
1 polymer ?
#
loop_
_entity_poly.entity_id
_entity_poly.type
_entity_poly.pdbx_seq_one_letter_code
_entity_poly.pdbx_strand_id
1 'polypeptide(L)'
;MTTEVRRLRNYIDGEFRDAADGRTIDVINPVTEEVYATSPLSGTADVDAAMEAAAAAFPAWRDTTPAERQKALLKIADAFEERAEELIAAESENTGKPVELTRTEELPPMVDQIRFFAGAARLLEGRSAGEYMEGLTSIVRREPVGVCAQVAPWNYPMMMAVWKFAPALAAGNTVVIKPSDTTPASTVLIAEIIGQILPKGVFNVICGDRDTGRAMVEHPTPAMASITGSVRAGMQVAESASKDVKRVHLELGGKAPVVVFEDTDIAKAVEGISAAGYFNAGQDCTAATRVLVHESIHDEFVTALAKAAADTKTGKPDDEDVLYGPLNNANQLKQVSGFIERLPAHARVEAGGHRVGDKGYFYAPTVVSGLEQDDEIIQNEVFGPVITVQKFTDEAQAVEYANGVEYALASSVWTKDHARAMRMSKNLDFGCVWINTHIPLVAEMPHGGFKKSGYGKDLSAYGFEDYTRIKHVMTSLDG
;
A
#
# COMPACT_ATOMS: atom_id res chain seq x y z
N MET A 1 16.57 -6.23 31.95
CA MET A 1 15.22 -6.77 32.13
C MET A 1 14.90 -7.53 30.86
N THR A 2 14.66 -8.82 30.91
CA THR A 2 14.16 -9.58 29.75
C THR A 2 12.72 -9.11 29.55
N THR A 3 12.49 -8.30 28.52
CA THR A 3 11.14 -7.94 28.07
C THR A 3 10.43 -9.26 27.71
N GLU A 4 9.31 -9.56 28.34
CA GLU A 4 8.51 -10.73 28.03
C GLU A 4 8.08 -10.64 26.56
N VAL A 5 8.34 -11.69 25.78
CA VAL A 5 7.98 -11.74 24.35
C VAL A 5 6.46 -11.74 24.23
N ARG A 6 5.91 -10.70 23.59
CA ARG A 6 4.47 -10.54 23.42
C ARG A 6 3.91 -11.63 22.50
N ARG A 7 2.77 -12.25 22.88
CA ARG A 7 2.08 -13.24 22.07
C ARG A 7 0.92 -12.60 21.31
N LEU A 8 1.03 -12.52 20.00
CA LEU A 8 -0.07 -12.12 19.12
C LEU A 8 -0.97 -13.32 18.83
N ARG A 9 -2.20 -13.07 18.39
CA ARG A 9 -3.21 -14.10 18.10
C ARG A 9 -4.01 -13.74 16.85
N ASN A 10 -4.53 -14.74 16.17
CA ASN A 10 -5.58 -14.57 15.16
C ASN A 10 -6.82 -13.96 15.80
N TYR A 11 -7.59 -13.19 15.05
CA TYR A 11 -8.90 -12.71 15.45
C TYR A 11 -9.96 -13.29 14.51
N ILE A 12 -10.70 -14.28 14.99
CA ILE A 12 -11.65 -15.05 14.18
C ILE A 12 -12.98 -15.14 14.94
N ASP A 13 -14.08 -14.77 14.26
CA ASP A 13 -15.44 -14.81 14.80
C ASP A 13 -15.60 -14.06 16.13
N GLY A 14 -14.95 -12.91 16.23
CA GLY A 14 -15.02 -12.06 17.44
C GLY A 14 -14.15 -12.53 18.60
N GLU A 15 -13.22 -13.45 18.39
CA GLU A 15 -12.38 -14.04 19.45
C GLU A 15 -10.91 -14.14 19.04
N PHE A 16 -10.02 -13.89 20.00
CA PHE A 16 -8.60 -14.13 19.82
C PHE A 16 -8.26 -15.62 19.97
N ARG A 17 -7.58 -16.17 18.98
CA ARG A 17 -7.22 -17.62 18.91
C ARG A 17 -5.77 -17.80 18.51
N ASP A 18 -5.11 -18.78 19.09
CA ASP A 18 -3.83 -19.28 18.61
C ASP A 18 -4.01 -20.04 17.27
N ALA A 19 -2.91 -20.33 16.57
CA ALA A 19 -2.98 -21.27 15.44
C ALA A 19 -3.47 -22.63 15.92
N ALA A 20 -4.30 -23.30 15.14
CA ALA A 20 -4.93 -24.57 15.49
C ALA A 20 -3.91 -25.68 15.82
N ASP A 21 -2.75 -25.66 15.18
CA ASP A 21 -1.64 -26.58 15.41
C ASP A 21 -0.58 -26.06 16.41
N GLY A 22 -0.80 -24.87 16.98
CA GLY A 22 0.07 -24.22 17.95
C GLY A 22 1.38 -23.64 17.39
N ARG A 23 1.60 -23.68 16.07
CA ARG A 23 2.80 -23.09 15.44
C ARG A 23 2.81 -21.58 15.53
N THR A 24 4.01 -21.03 15.71
CA THR A 24 4.25 -19.59 15.76
C THR A 24 5.43 -19.22 14.88
N ILE A 25 5.50 -17.93 14.52
CA ILE A 25 6.61 -17.29 13.83
C ILE A 25 7.09 -16.11 14.69
N ASP A 26 8.40 -15.89 14.73
CA ASP A 26 8.99 -14.77 15.45
C ASP A 26 8.75 -13.46 14.70
N VAL A 27 8.40 -12.42 15.45
CA VAL A 27 8.29 -11.05 14.95
C VAL A 27 9.47 -10.26 15.48
N ILE A 28 10.29 -9.77 14.54
CA ILE A 28 11.58 -9.14 14.84
C ILE A 28 11.41 -7.62 14.81
N ASN A 29 11.92 -6.95 15.84
CA ASN A 29 12.01 -5.50 15.84
C ASN A 29 13.17 -5.06 14.92
N PRO A 30 12.92 -4.28 13.85
CA PRO A 30 13.94 -3.93 12.87
C PRO A 30 15.01 -2.95 13.40
N VAL A 31 14.76 -2.30 14.54
CA VAL A 31 15.70 -1.40 15.22
C VAL A 31 16.74 -2.19 15.99
N THR A 32 16.31 -3.31 16.61
CA THR A 32 17.15 -4.08 17.54
C THR A 32 17.57 -5.45 17.00
N GLU A 33 16.96 -5.91 15.92
CA GLU A 33 17.11 -7.26 15.36
C GLU A 33 16.73 -8.38 16.37
N GLU A 34 15.99 -8.04 17.41
CA GLU A 34 15.57 -8.97 18.45
C GLU A 34 14.10 -9.36 18.28
N VAL A 35 13.76 -10.57 18.70
CA VAL A 35 12.36 -11.02 18.76
C VAL A 35 11.66 -10.30 19.89
N TYR A 36 10.61 -9.54 19.56
CA TYR A 36 9.80 -8.82 20.55
C TYR A 36 8.38 -9.39 20.70
N ALA A 37 7.94 -10.16 19.70
CA ALA A 37 6.65 -10.84 19.73
C ALA A 37 6.71 -12.17 18.96
N THR A 38 5.74 -13.03 19.23
CA THR A 38 5.43 -14.20 18.39
C THR A 38 4.04 -14.05 17.81
N SER A 39 3.86 -14.53 16.58
CA SER A 39 2.59 -14.49 15.84
C SER A 39 2.18 -15.89 15.42
N PRO A 40 0.88 -16.23 15.32
CA PRO A 40 0.44 -17.50 14.77
C PRO A 40 1.01 -17.75 13.36
N LEU A 41 1.49 -18.97 13.12
CA LEU A 41 1.73 -19.49 11.78
C LEU A 41 0.53 -20.34 11.37
N SER A 42 -0.52 -19.68 10.91
CA SER A 42 -1.81 -20.30 10.63
C SER A 42 -1.76 -21.26 9.46
N GLY A 43 -2.38 -22.41 9.63
CA GLY A 43 -2.56 -23.43 8.61
C GLY A 43 -3.96 -23.41 7.98
N THR A 44 -4.26 -24.46 7.20
CA THR A 44 -5.55 -24.62 6.52
C THR A 44 -6.74 -24.56 7.48
N ALA A 45 -6.65 -25.21 8.65
CA ALA A 45 -7.72 -25.20 9.64
C ALA A 45 -8.08 -23.81 10.16
N ASP A 46 -7.09 -22.91 10.31
CA ASP A 46 -7.32 -21.54 10.72
C ASP A 46 -7.98 -20.73 9.58
N VAL A 47 -7.53 -20.97 8.34
CA VAL A 47 -8.12 -20.36 7.14
C VAL A 47 -9.57 -20.79 7.00
N ASP A 48 -9.86 -22.08 7.11
CA ASP A 48 -11.22 -22.63 7.04
C ASP A 48 -12.14 -21.97 8.09
N ALA A 49 -11.68 -21.89 9.36
CA ALA A 49 -12.43 -21.27 10.43
C ALA A 49 -12.74 -19.77 10.17
N ALA A 50 -11.76 -19.02 9.65
CA ALA A 50 -11.96 -17.61 9.32
C ALA A 50 -12.91 -17.42 8.13
N MET A 51 -12.82 -18.27 7.11
CA MET A 51 -13.69 -18.23 5.93
C MET A 51 -15.13 -18.65 6.28
N GLU A 52 -15.30 -19.67 7.13
CA GLU A 52 -16.61 -20.07 7.64
C GLU A 52 -17.27 -18.95 8.46
N ALA A 53 -16.51 -18.30 9.37
CA ALA A 53 -17.01 -17.16 10.14
C ALA A 53 -17.46 -16.00 9.23
N ALA A 54 -16.62 -15.64 8.25
CA ALA A 54 -16.93 -14.56 7.30
C ALA A 54 -18.16 -14.91 6.42
N ALA A 55 -18.26 -16.14 5.95
CA ALA A 55 -19.43 -16.61 5.16
C ALA A 55 -20.72 -16.62 5.98
N ALA A 56 -20.67 -17.05 7.23
CA ALA A 56 -21.82 -17.06 8.14
C ALA A 56 -22.32 -15.64 8.47
N ALA A 57 -21.42 -14.69 8.64
CA ALA A 57 -21.75 -13.29 8.93
C ALA A 57 -22.24 -12.50 7.69
N PHE A 58 -21.85 -12.92 6.48
CA PHE A 58 -22.09 -12.18 5.25
C PHE A 58 -23.57 -11.86 4.99
N PRO A 59 -24.56 -12.78 5.08
CA PRO A 59 -25.96 -12.45 4.78
C PRO A 59 -26.49 -11.32 5.66
N ALA A 60 -26.23 -11.34 6.94
CA ALA A 60 -26.71 -10.32 7.88
C ALA A 60 -26.04 -8.96 7.62
N TRP A 61 -24.72 -8.93 7.36
CA TRP A 61 -23.99 -7.70 7.06
C TRP A 61 -24.37 -7.13 5.68
N ARG A 62 -24.51 -7.98 4.66
CA ARG A 62 -25.00 -7.60 3.32
C ARG A 62 -26.32 -6.87 3.39
N ASP A 63 -27.25 -7.36 4.21
CA ASP A 63 -28.61 -6.87 4.28
C ASP A 63 -28.77 -5.62 5.17
N THR A 64 -27.68 -5.14 5.82
CA THR A 64 -27.67 -3.84 6.49
C THR A 64 -27.85 -2.70 5.51
N THR A 65 -28.49 -1.63 5.96
CA THR A 65 -28.63 -0.41 5.16
C THR A 65 -27.30 0.32 5.01
N PRO A 66 -27.11 1.12 3.94
CA PRO A 66 -25.96 2.00 3.81
C PRO A 66 -25.73 2.92 5.03
N ALA A 67 -26.82 3.37 5.67
CA ALA A 67 -26.74 4.21 6.88
C ALA A 67 -26.17 3.47 8.08
N GLU A 68 -26.48 2.18 8.25
CA GLU A 68 -25.94 1.36 9.33
C GLU A 68 -24.43 1.11 9.12
N ARG A 69 -23.99 0.80 7.87
CA ARG A 69 -22.58 0.65 7.54
C ARG A 69 -21.79 1.94 7.71
N GLN A 70 -22.36 3.08 7.25
CA GLN A 70 -21.77 4.40 7.53
C GLN A 70 -21.55 4.62 9.02
N LYS A 71 -22.59 4.39 9.84
CA LYS A 71 -22.48 4.57 11.29
C LYS A 71 -21.42 3.66 11.92
N ALA A 72 -21.28 2.43 11.45
CA ALA A 72 -20.26 1.51 11.94
C ALA A 72 -18.84 2.00 11.60
N LEU A 73 -18.60 2.43 10.35
CA LEU A 73 -17.30 2.96 9.91
C LEU A 73 -16.94 4.27 10.64
N LEU A 74 -17.89 5.18 10.86
CA LEU A 74 -17.64 6.39 11.65
C LEU A 74 -17.21 6.05 13.07
N LYS A 75 -17.85 5.07 13.72
CA LYS A 75 -17.43 4.59 15.03
C LYS A 75 -16.03 3.97 15.02
N ILE A 76 -15.65 3.28 13.95
CA ILE A 76 -14.29 2.75 13.79
C ILE A 76 -13.29 3.90 13.69
N ALA A 77 -13.59 4.93 12.90
CA ALA A 77 -12.75 6.12 12.78
C ALA A 77 -12.56 6.83 14.11
N ASP A 78 -13.64 7.04 14.86
CA ASP A 78 -13.61 7.68 16.19
C ASP A 78 -12.80 6.83 17.18
N ALA A 79 -12.96 5.50 17.18
CA ALA A 79 -12.21 4.60 18.05
C ALA A 79 -10.70 4.56 17.69
N PHE A 80 -10.33 4.77 16.41
CA PHE A 80 -8.93 4.90 16.02
C PHE A 80 -8.31 6.20 16.54
N GLU A 81 -9.05 7.31 16.54
CA GLU A 81 -8.61 8.55 17.17
C GLU A 81 -8.50 8.42 18.70
N GLU A 82 -9.47 7.79 19.35
CA GLU A 82 -9.46 7.55 20.80
C GLU A 82 -8.28 6.67 21.25
N ARG A 83 -7.87 5.70 20.42
CA ARG A 83 -6.75 4.78 20.69
C ARG A 83 -5.50 5.08 19.82
N ALA A 84 -5.34 6.34 19.41
CA ALA A 84 -4.27 6.79 18.53
C ALA A 84 -2.89 6.38 19.03
N GLU A 85 -2.58 6.66 20.29
CA GLU A 85 -1.25 6.36 20.87
C GLU A 85 -0.91 4.87 20.86
N GLU A 86 -1.89 4.01 21.07
CA GLU A 86 -1.68 2.56 21.01
C GLU A 86 -1.39 2.07 19.60
N LEU A 87 -2.13 2.61 18.60
CA LEU A 87 -1.93 2.31 17.19
C LEU A 87 -0.55 2.79 16.72
N ILE A 88 -0.17 4.03 17.04
CA ILE A 88 1.12 4.63 16.72
C ILE A 88 2.26 3.81 17.33
N ALA A 89 2.15 3.46 18.61
CA ALA A 89 3.17 2.67 19.30
C ALA A 89 3.32 1.27 18.67
N ALA A 90 2.21 0.59 18.36
CA ALA A 90 2.22 -0.73 17.74
C ALA A 90 2.82 -0.68 16.33
N GLU A 91 2.51 0.33 15.52
CA GLU A 91 3.05 0.51 14.17
C GLU A 91 4.54 0.81 14.21
N SER A 92 4.97 1.78 15.06
CA SER A 92 6.38 2.16 15.17
C SER A 92 7.25 1.04 15.72
N GLU A 93 6.79 0.27 16.72
CA GLU A 93 7.52 -0.88 17.24
C GLU A 93 7.70 -1.98 16.18
N ASN A 94 6.66 -2.21 15.37
CA ASN A 94 6.63 -3.28 14.36
C ASN A 94 7.42 -2.93 13.09
N THR A 95 7.49 -1.65 12.73
CA THR A 95 8.09 -1.18 11.48
C THR A 95 9.41 -0.44 11.68
N GLY A 96 9.67 0.07 12.87
CA GLY A 96 10.81 0.96 13.16
C GLY A 96 10.60 2.40 12.71
N LYS A 97 9.41 2.78 12.25
CA LYS A 97 9.11 4.15 11.79
C LYS A 97 9.20 5.18 12.93
N PRO A 98 9.61 6.41 12.64
CA PRO A 98 9.55 7.50 13.60
C PRO A 98 8.13 7.70 14.14
N VAL A 99 7.99 7.76 15.47
CA VAL A 99 6.71 7.90 16.16
C VAL A 99 5.96 9.15 15.69
N GLU A 100 6.68 10.28 15.57
CA GLU A 100 6.06 11.54 15.16
C GLU A 100 5.54 11.51 13.72
N LEU A 101 6.26 10.90 12.79
CA LEU A 101 5.78 10.75 11.41
C LEU A 101 4.57 9.81 11.32
N THR A 102 4.54 8.73 12.09
CA THR A 102 3.37 7.86 12.18
C THR A 102 2.16 8.64 12.73
N ARG A 103 2.39 9.53 13.71
CA ARG A 103 1.36 10.39 14.31
C ARG A 103 0.80 11.41 13.34
N THR A 104 1.64 12.06 12.54
CA THR A 104 1.24 13.20 11.69
C THR A 104 0.90 12.78 10.27
N GLU A 105 1.58 11.78 9.71
CA GLU A 105 1.51 11.45 8.29
C GLU A 105 0.78 10.13 7.97
N GLU A 106 0.56 9.25 8.97
CA GLU A 106 -0.15 7.98 8.72
C GLU A 106 -1.52 7.91 9.40
N LEU A 107 -1.61 8.20 10.69
CA LEU A 107 -2.87 8.06 11.42
C LEU A 107 -3.97 9.00 10.93
N PRO A 108 -3.75 10.31 10.73
CA PRO A 108 -4.81 11.22 10.28
C PRO A 108 -5.35 10.87 8.89
N PRO A 109 -4.52 10.62 7.85
CA PRO A 109 -5.02 10.18 6.56
C PRO A 109 -5.80 8.86 6.64
N MET A 110 -5.36 7.92 7.46
CA MET A 110 -6.04 6.63 7.65
C MET A 110 -7.44 6.81 8.24
N VAL A 111 -7.60 7.66 9.24
CA VAL A 111 -8.90 8.00 9.84
C VAL A 111 -9.80 8.71 8.83
N ASP A 112 -9.25 9.67 8.07
CA ASP A 112 -9.98 10.39 7.01
C ASP A 112 -10.48 9.43 5.92
N GLN A 113 -9.68 8.49 5.50
CA GLN A 113 -10.04 7.46 4.51
C GLN A 113 -11.20 6.57 5.00
N ILE A 114 -11.22 6.18 6.28
CA ILE A 114 -12.35 5.45 6.86
C ILE A 114 -13.62 6.32 6.82
N ARG A 115 -13.52 7.61 7.14
CA ARG A 115 -14.64 8.57 7.08
C ARG A 115 -15.12 8.80 5.66
N PHE A 116 -14.19 8.86 4.69
CA PHE A 116 -14.53 8.91 3.27
C PHE A 116 -15.38 7.72 2.85
N PHE A 117 -14.94 6.48 3.13
CA PHE A 117 -15.71 5.28 2.79
C PHE A 117 -17.02 5.15 3.57
N ALA A 118 -17.09 5.68 4.79
CA ALA A 118 -18.34 5.81 5.51
C ALA A 118 -19.34 6.70 4.76
N GLY A 119 -18.88 7.81 4.19
CA GLY A 119 -19.68 8.68 3.31
C GLY A 119 -20.06 7.98 2.01
N ALA A 120 -19.08 7.36 1.35
CA ALA A 120 -19.26 6.67 0.07
C ALA A 120 -20.27 5.51 0.14
N ALA A 121 -20.42 4.85 1.29
CA ALA A 121 -21.40 3.80 1.51
C ALA A 121 -22.83 4.22 1.10
N ARG A 122 -23.15 5.51 1.16
CA ARG A 122 -24.48 6.07 0.83
C ARG A 122 -24.62 6.56 -0.61
N LEU A 123 -23.53 6.54 -1.38
CA LEU A 123 -23.44 7.19 -2.69
C LEU A 123 -23.24 6.19 -3.85
N LEU A 124 -23.52 4.90 -3.64
CA LEU A 124 -23.47 3.92 -4.71
C LEU A 124 -24.54 4.25 -5.77
N GLU A 125 -24.05 4.66 -6.92
CA GLU A 125 -24.87 5.02 -8.06
C GLU A 125 -25.06 3.83 -9.01
N GLY A 126 -26.18 3.84 -9.71
CA GLY A 126 -26.50 2.96 -10.83
C GLY A 126 -27.12 3.74 -11.96
N ARG A 127 -27.31 3.10 -13.10
CA ARG A 127 -28.11 3.68 -14.19
C ARG A 127 -29.54 3.89 -13.70
N SER A 128 -30.11 5.07 -13.96
CA SER A 128 -31.52 5.36 -13.66
C SER A 128 -32.45 4.29 -14.23
N ALA A 129 -33.51 3.98 -13.51
CA ALA A 129 -34.58 3.13 -14.02
C ALA A 129 -35.15 3.71 -15.32
N GLY A 130 -35.51 2.85 -16.28
CA GLY A 130 -36.06 3.27 -17.55
C GLY A 130 -36.53 2.11 -18.41
N GLU A 131 -37.40 2.43 -19.34
CA GLU A 131 -37.93 1.56 -20.36
C GLU A 131 -37.04 1.56 -21.59
N TYR A 132 -35.94 0.76 -21.54
CA TYR A 132 -35.02 0.60 -22.67
C TYR A 132 -35.55 -0.36 -23.74
N MET A 133 -36.65 -1.03 -23.44
CA MET A 133 -37.47 -1.88 -24.34
C MET A 133 -38.95 -1.64 -24.02
N GLU A 134 -39.79 -1.58 -25.04
CA GLU A 134 -41.23 -1.37 -24.88
C GLU A 134 -41.82 -2.41 -23.91
N GLY A 135 -42.64 -1.95 -22.97
CA GLY A 135 -43.29 -2.78 -21.97
C GLY A 135 -42.39 -3.35 -20.86
N LEU A 136 -41.10 -2.95 -20.81
CA LEU A 136 -40.14 -3.47 -19.82
C LEU A 136 -39.38 -2.34 -19.13
N THR A 137 -39.37 -2.33 -17.79
CA THR A 137 -38.54 -1.44 -16.98
C THR A 137 -37.24 -2.14 -16.53
N SER A 138 -36.12 -1.50 -16.72
CA SER A 138 -34.80 -1.97 -16.29
C SER A 138 -34.24 -1.12 -15.18
N ILE A 139 -33.63 -1.75 -14.18
CA ILE A 139 -32.86 -1.08 -13.11
C ILE A 139 -31.50 -1.76 -12.90
N VAL A 140 -30.54 -1.01 -12.39
CA VAL A 140 -29.24 -1.54 -11.95
C VAL A 140 -29.21 -1.56 -10.42
N ARG A 141 -28.80 -2.70 -9.86
CA ARG A 141 -28.46 -2.81 -8.44
C ARG A 141 -26.96 -2.99 -8.30
N ARG A 142 -26.38 -2.30 -7.32
CA ARG A 142 -25.04 -2.60 -6.86
C ARG A 142 -25.12 -3.42 -5.58
N GLU A 143 -24.47 -4.56 -5.57
CA GLU A 143 -24.46 -5.51 -4.45
C GLU A 143 -23.02 -5.80 -4.03
N PRO A 144 -22.75 -6.14 -2.74
CA PRO A 144 -21.41 -6.58 -2.33
C PRO A 144 -21.01 -7.85 -3.10
N VAL A 145 -19.70 -8.02 -3.29
CA VAL A 145 -19.16 -9.21 -3.99
C VAL A 145 -19.31 -10.48 -3.15
N GLY A 146 -19.13 -10.39 -1.83
CA GLY A 146 -19.18 -11.55 -0.91
C GLY A 146 -18.13 -11.49 0.19
N VAL A 147 -17.48 -12.62 0.47
CA VAL A 147 -16.31 -12.67 1.34
C VAL A 147 -15.09 -12.17 0.56
N CYS A 148 -14.30 -11.28 1.16
CA CYS A 148 -13.07 -10.72 0.60
C CYS A 148 -11.85 -11.30 1.33
N ALA A 149 -10.97 -11.99 0.62
CA ALA A 149 -9.66 -12.38 1.09
C ALA A 149 -8.67 -11.25 0.81
N GLN A 150 -8.03 -10.69 1.85
CA GLN A 150 -7.21 -9.49 1.75
C GLN A 150 -5.81 -9.75 2.28
N VAL A 151 -4.77 -9.34 1.54
CA VAL A 151 -3.37 -9.47 1.93
C VAL A 151 -2.74 -8.09 2.00
N ALA A 152 -2.30 -7.69 3.20
CA ALA A 152 -1.64 -6.41 3.44
C ALA A 152 -0.12 -6.57 3.48
N PRO A 153 0.65 -5.59 2.96
CA PRO A 153 2.11 -5.58 2.99
C PRO A 153 2.66 -5.09 4.34
N TRP A 154 3.98 -5.03 4.44
CA TRP A 154 4.70 -4.66 5.64
C TRP A 154 5.16 -3.19 5.71
N ASN A 155 5.06 -2.43 4.63
CA ASN A 155 5.59 -1.06 4.58
C ASN A 155 4.68 -0.01 5.25
N TYR A 156 3.38 -0.17 5.14
CA TYR A 156 2.35 0.63 5.82
C TYR A 156 1.24 -0.30 6.34
N PRO A 157 1.54 -1.14 7.35
CA PRO A 157 0.62 -2.19 7.81
C PRO A 157 -0.78 -1.70 8.12
N MET A 158 -0.91 -0.63 8.92
CA MET A 158 -2.22 -0.07 9.30
C MET A 158 -2.95 0.55 8.11
N MET A 159 -2.27 1.43 7.37
CA MET A 159 -2.89 2.15 6.25
C MET A 159 -3.33 1.19 5.16
N MET A 160 -2.51 0.20 4.80
CA MET A 160 -2.86 -0.79 3.80
C MET A 160 -3.98 -1.74 4.26
N ALA A 161 -4.10 -2.00 5.55
CA ALA A 161 -5.26 -2.70 6.07
C ALA A 161 -6.54 -1.86 5.89
N VAL A 162 -6.50 -0.56 6.22
CA VAL A 162 -7.63 0.38 6.03
C VAL A 162 -8.05 0.46 4.58
N TRP A 163 -7.12 0.61 3.63
CA TRP A 163 -7.42 0.68 2.20
C TRP A 163 -8.17 -0.55 1.70
N LYS A 164 -8.00 -1.68 2.34
CA LYS A 164 -8.65 -2.94 1.97
C LYS A 164 -9.98 -3.15 2.69
N PHE A 165 -10.00 -3.04 4.02
CA PHE A 165 -11.22 -3.36 4.75
C PHE A 165 -12.29 -2.26 4.68
N ALA A 166 -11.90 -0.98 4.66
CA ALA A 166 -12.88 0.11 4.73
C ALA A 166 -13.84 0.12 3.53
N PRO A 167 -13.38 0.09 2.25
CA PRO A 167 -14.28 -0.02 1.11
C PRO A 167 -15.07 -1.33 1.09
N ALA A 168 -14.44 -2.46 1.49
CA ALA A 168 -15.11 -3.75 1.54
C ALA A 168 -16.30 -3.75 2.52
N LEU A 169 -16.08 -3.28 3.75
CA LEU A 169 -17.12 -3.16 4.78
C LEU A 169 -18.21 -2.15 4.40
N ALA A 170 -17.82 -1.00 3.83
CA ALA A 170 -18.73 0.02 3.31
C ALA A 170 -19.69 -0.55 2.26
N ALA A 171 -19.19 -1.40 1.37
CA ALA A 171 -19.98 -2.06 0.34
C ALA A 171 -20.91 -3.18 0.87
N GLY A 172 -20.67 -3.66 2.10
CA GLY A 172 -21.45 -4.75 2.73
C GLY A 172 -20.80 -6.13 2.57
N ASN A 173 -19.51 -6.20 2.26
CA ASN A 173 -18.74 -7.44 2.26
C ASN A 173 -18.25 -7.81 3.66
N THR A 174 -17.91 -9.07 3.86
CA THR A 174 -17.14 -9.53 5.01
C THR A 174 -15.69 -9.76 4.64
N VAL A 175 -14.79 -9.67 5.62
CA VAL A 175 -13.34 -9.59 5.41
C VAL A 175 -12.62 -10.67 6.18
N VAL A 176 -11.68 -11.34 5.50
CA VAL A 176 -10.59 -12.09 6.10
C VAL A 176 -9.28 -11.46 5.63
N ILE A 177 -8.58 -10.75 6.51
CA ILE A 177 -7.33 -10.07 6.19
C ILE A 177 -6.13 -10.77 6.80
N LYS A 178 -5.06 -10.89 6.00
CA LYS A 178 -3.76 -11.38 6.44
C LYS A 178 -2.72 -10.27 6.37
N PRO A 179 -2.24 -9.76 7.52
CA PRO A 179 -1.08 -8.86 7.54
C PRO A 179 0.18 -9.60 7.09
N SER A 180 1.24 -8.85 6.77
CA SER A 180 2.56 -9.47 6.56
C SER A 180 3.02 -10.20 7.84
N ASP A 181 3.75 -11.28 7.65
CA ASP A 181 4.39 -12.05 8.72
C ASP A 181 5.38 -11.22 9.54
N THR A 182 6.01 -10.22 8.95
CA THR A 182 6.94 -9.31 9.64
C THR A 182 6.26 -8.19 10.42
N THR A 183 5.00 -7.84 10.09
CA THR A 183 4.30 -6.68 10.67
C THR A 183 2.83 -6.98 11.04
N PRO A 184 2.55 -8.00 11.85
CA PRO A 184 1.17 -8.34 12.20
C PRO A 184 0.59 -7.52 13.35
N ALA A 185 1.42 -6.88 14.19
CA ALA A 185 1.00 -6.35 15.49
C ALA A 185 -0.08 -5.27 15.41
N SER A 186 0.09 -4.28 14.56
CA SER A 186 -0.87 -3.18 14.41
C SER A 186 -2.20 -3.64 13.81
N THR A 187 -2.19 -4.58 12.85
CA THR A 187 -3.42 -5.15 12.28
C THR A 187 -4.19 -6.00 13.30
N VAL A 188 -3.50 -6.72 14.18
CA VAL A 188 -4.13 -7.45 15.30
C VAL A 188 -4.78 -6.49 16.30
N LEU A 189 -4.14 -5.36 16.59
CA LEU A 189 -4.73 -4.30 17.42
C LEU A 189 -5.96 -3.66 16.74
N ILE A 190 -5.90 -3.41 15.44
CA ILE A 190 -7.05 -2.96 14.64
C ILE A 190 -8.22 -3.93 14.78
N ALA A 191 -7.96 -5.24 14.76
CA ALA A 191 -9.02 -6.25 14.94
C ALA A 191 -9.67 -6.19 16.33
N GLU A 192 -8.90 -5.92 17.38
CA GLU A 192 -9.44 -5.71 18.73
C GLU A 192 -10.39 -4.52 18.77
N ILE A 193 -10.00 -3.40 18.15
CA ILE A 193 -10.81 -2.18 18.11
C ILE A 193 -12.10 -2.41 17.32
N ILE A 194 -11.98 -2.93 16.10
CA ILE A 194 -13.10 -3.18 15.18
C ILE A 194 -14.08 -4.20 15.78
N GLY A 195 -13.55 -5.22 16.45
CA GLY A 195 -14.35 -6.27 17.06
C GLY A 195 -15.31 -5.83 18.16
N GLN A 196 -15.09 -4.65 18.76
CA GLN A 196 -16.01 -4.04 19.73
C GLN A 196 -17.18 -3.30 19.03
N ILE A 197 -17.09 -3.09 17.71
CA ILE A 197 -18.03 -2.26 16.93
C ILE A 197 -18.85 -3.11 15.96
N LEU A 198 -18.19 -4.04 15.26
CA LEU A 198 -18.82 -4.88 14.25
C LEU A 198 -19.35 -6.19 14.80
N PRO A 199 -20.38 -6.77 14.19
CA PRO A 199 -20.83 -8.13 14.51
C PRO A 199 -19.69 -9.15 14.31
N LYS A 200 -19.70 -10.23 15.09
CA LYS A 200 -18.76 -11.35 14.96
C LYS A 200 -18.75 -11.87 13.52
N GLY A 201 -17.58 -12.29 13.05
CA GLY A 201 -17.36 -12.82 11.72
C GLY A 201 -17.31 -11.80 10.57
N VAL A 202 -17.76 -10.54 10.76
CA VAL A 202 -17.73 -9.51 9.71
C VAL A 202 -16.29 -9.11 9.37
N PHE A 203 -15.41 -9.05 10.35
CA PHE A 203 -14.00 -8.75 10.21
C PHE A 203 -13.16 -9.81 10.92
N ASN A 204 -12.24 -10.44 10.19
CA ASN A 204 -11.37 -11.48 10.71
C ASN A 204 -9.93 -11.22 10.32
N VAL A 205 -8.98 -11.52 11.20
CA VAL A 205 -7.54 -11.42 10.97
C VAL A 205 -6.90 -12.77 11.18
N ILE A 206 -6.17 -13.26 10.19
CA ILE A 206 -5.34 -14.45 10.29
C ILE A 206 -3.88 -14.10 10.05
N CYS A 207 -3.02 -14.45 11.00
CA CYS A 207 -1.58 -14.25 10.91
C CYS A 207 -0.92 -15.48 10.27
N GLY A 208 0.21 -15.27 9.63
CA GLY A 208 0.97 -16.33 9.00
C GLY A 208 1.78 -15.84 7.81
N ASP A 209 2.49 -16.75 7.19
CA ASP A 209 3.41 -16.50 6.10
C ASP A 209 2.73 -16.51 4.71
N ARG A 210 3.56 -16.70 3.68
CA ARG A 210 3.11 -16.81 2.29
C ARG A 210 2.19 -18.01 2.06
N ASP A 211 2.42 -19.14 2.75
CA ASP A 211 1.63 -20.35 2.53
C ASP A 211 0.24 -20.21 3.15
N THR A 212 0.11 -19.51 4.29
CA THR A 212 -1.18 -19.07 4.84
C THR A 212 -1.93 -18.18 3.84
N GLY A 213 -1.24 -17.20 3.24
CA GLY A 213 -1.83 -16.32 2.22
C GLY A 213 -2.31 -17.08 0.98
N ARG A 214 -1.54 -18.07 0.52
CA ARG A 214 -1.92 -18.95 -0.59
C ARG A 214 -3.17 -19.75 -0.25
N ALA A 215 -3.20 -20.41 0.90
CA ALA A 215 -4.36 -21.18 1.36
C ALA A 215 -5.62 -20.31 1.42
N MET A 216 -5.49 -19.06 1.89
CA MET A 216 -6.59 -18.10 1.94
C MET A 216 -7.14 -17.75 0.55
N VAL A 217 -6.27 -17.51 -0.44
CA VAL A 217 -6.68 -17.15 -1.82
C VAL A 217 -7.23 -18.37 -2.57
N GLU A 218 -6.67 -19.56 -2.34
CA GLU A 218 -7.13 -20.83 -2.95
C GLU A 218 -8.41 -21.37 -2.32
N HIS A 219 -8.78 -20.92 -1.12
CA HIS A 219 -10.02 -21.36 -0.46
C HIS A 219 -11.24 -21.04 -1.32
N PRO A 220 -12.26 -21.94 -1.46
CA PRO A 220 -13.38 -21.74 -2.37
C PRO A 220 -14.33 -20.60 -1.97
N THR A 221 -14.36 -20.19 -0.71
CA THR A 221 -15.33 -19.21 -0.17
C THR A 221 -15.14 -17.78 -0.68
N PRO A 222 -13.93 -17.18 -0.78
CA PRO A 222 -13.81 -15.79 -1.20
C PRO A 222 -14.31 -15.57 -2.63
N ALA A 223 -15.13 -14.56 -2.82
CA ALA A 223 -15.52 -14.06 -4.14
C ALA A 223 -14.49 -13.10 -4.74
N MET A 224 -13.64 -12.53 -3.88
CA MET A 224 -12.59 -11.57 -4.27
C MET A 224 -11.31 -11.79 -3.47
N ALA A 225 -10.18 -11.69 -4.14
CA ALA A 225 -8.85 -11.60 -3.53
C ALA A 225 -8.25 -10.22 -3.80
N SER A 226 -7.83 -9.51 -2.75
CA SER A 226 -7.16 -8.22 -2.84
C SER A 226 -5.78 -8.30 -2.21
N ILE A 227 -4.75 -7.86 -2.93
CA ILE A 227 -3.39 -7.82 -2.44
C ILE A 227 -2.73 -6.49 -2.75
N THR A 228 -1.99 -5.95 -1.77
CA THR A 228 -0.93 -4.98 -1.97
C THR A 228 0.40 -5.65 -1.65
N GLY A 229 1.35 -5.59 -2.58
CA GLY A 229 2.63 -6.28 -2.39
C GLY A 229 3.52 -6.30 -3.64
N SER A 230 4.49 -7.22 -3.69
CA SER A 230 5.39 -7.35 -4.83
C SER A 230 4.67 -7.89 -6.08
N VAL A 231 5.19 -7.55 -7.27
CA VAL A 231 4.72 -8.08 -8.56
C VAL A 231 4.61 -9.60 -8.52
N ARG A 232 5.64 -10.28 -8.00
CA ARG A 232 5.64 -11.75 -7.87
C ARG A 232 4.47 -12.26 -7.02
N ALA A 233 4.21 -11.62 -5.89
CA ALA A 233 3.10 -12.03 -5.01
C ALA A 233 1.74 -11.77 -5.68
N GLY A 234 1.57 -10.64 -6.36
CA GLY A 234 0.36 -10.33 -7.12
C GLY A 234 0.08 -11.34 -8.23
N MET A 235 1.10 -11.73 -8.99
CA MET A 235 0.96 -12.76 -10.04
C MET A 235 0.54 -14.10 -9.45
N GLN A 236 1.09 -14.52 -8.33
CA GLN A 236 0.71 -15.77 -7.64
C GLN A 236 -0.74 -15.70 -7.11
N VAL A 237 -1.17 -14.55 -6.59
CA VAL A 237 -2.57 -14.36 -6.17
C VAL A 237 -3.51 -14.43 -7.37
N ALA A 238 -3.19 -13.78 -8.49
CA ALA A 238 -4.00 -13.82 -9.70
C ALA A 238 -4.09 -15.23 -10.28
N GLU A 239 -2.98 -15.97 -10.32
CA GLU A 239 -2.95 -17.37 -10.74
C GLU A 239 -3.84 -18.26 -9.86
N SER A 240 -3.70 -18.14 -8.53
CA SER A 240 -4.51 -18.92 -7.57
C SER A 240 -6.00 -18.59 -7.69
N ALA A 241 -6.34 -17.29 -7.79
CA ALA A 241 -7.72 -16.83 -7.89
C ALA A 241 -8.42 -17.26 -9.20
N SER A 242 -7.66 -17.43 -10.28
CA SER A 242 -8.19 -17.82 -11.59
C SER A 242 -8.87 -19.20 -11.60
N LYS A 243 -8.47 -20.10 -10.68
CA LYS A 243 -9.02 -21.46 -10.58
C LYS A 243 -10.54 -21.48 -10.29
N ASP A 244 -11.02 -20.47 -9.54
CA ASP A 244 -12.43 -20.33 -9.17
C ASP A 244 -13.07 -19.06 -9.75
N VAL A 245 -12.43 -18.42 -10.73
CA VAL A 245 -12.90 -17.18 -11.37
C VAL A 245 -13.16 -16.06 -10.34
N LYS A 246 -12.37 -16.01 -9.27
CA LYS A 246 -12.47 -14.93 -8.27
C LYS A 246 -12.08 -13.60 -8.87
N ARG A 247 -12.75 -12.53 -8.45
CA ARG A 247 -12.29 -11.17 -8.75
C ARG A 247 -10.94 -10.94 -8.05
N VAL A 248 -10.04 -10.23 -8.72
CA VAL A 248 -8.73 -9.88 -8.15
C VAL A 248 -8.54 -8.37 -8.20
N HIS A 249 -7.98 -7.82 -7.13
CA HIS A 249 -7.54 -6.44 -7.02
C HIS A 249 -6.05 -6.45 -6.64
N LEU A 250 -5.21 -5.86 -7.50
CA LEU A 250 -3.75 -5.92 -7.40
C LEU A 250 -3.17 -4.50 -7.31
N GLU A 251 -2.63 -4.16 -6.16
CA GLU A 251 -1.77 -3.00 -5.95
C GLU A 251 -0.33 -3.46 -5.74
N LEU A 252 0.52 -3.26 -6.73
CA LEU A 252 1.84 -3.87 -6.77
C LEU A 252 2.95 -2.80 -6.80
N GLY A 253 4.21 -3.27 -6.92
CA GLY A 253 5.37 -2.40 -6.91
C GLY A 253 5.38 -1.32 -7.98
N GLY A 254 6.24 -0.33 -7.79
CA GLY A 254 6.43 0.79 -8.69
C GLY A 254 7.90 1.09 -8.95
N LYS A 255 8.16 1.93 -9.94
CA LYS A 255 9.45 2.53 -10.25
C LYS A 255 9.20 3.96 -10.74
N ALA A 256 8.65 4.79 -9.86
CA ALA A 256 8.13 6.10 -10.20
C ALA A 256 9.18 7.01 -10.85
N PRO A 257 9.01 7.41 -12.11
CA PRO A 257 9.87 8.42 -12.72
C PRO A 257 9.50 9.80 -12.21
N VAL A 258 10.51 10.58 -11.88
CA VAL A 258 10.43 11.99 -11.54
C VAL A 258 11.15 12.78 -12.62
N VAL A 259 10.42 13.44 -13.51
CA VAL A 259 10.99 14.16 -14.66
C VAL A 259 11.21 15.62 -14.29
N VAL A 260 12.47 16.07 -14.30
CA VAL A 260 12.89 17.43 -13.89
C VAL A 260 13.42 18.19 -15.11
N PHE A 261 12.70 19.21 -15.54
CA PHE A 261 13.08 20.05 -16.67
C PHE A 261 13.96 21.25 -16.25
N GLU A 262 14.63 21.85 -17.24
CA GLU A 262 15.63 22.90 -17.10
C GLU A 262 15.13 24.20 -16.44
N ASP A 263 13.81 24.44 -16.49
CA ASP A 263 13.19 25.64 -15.92
C ASP A 263 12.75 25.46 -14.45
N THR A 264 13.03 24.30 -13.87
CA THR A 264 12.64 23.97 -12.49
C THR A 264 13.45 24.76 -11.46
N ASP A 265 12.82 25.09 -10.33
CA ASP A 265 13.52 25.55 -9.13
C ASP A 265 14.19 24.32 -8.47
N ILE A 266 15.51 24.20 -8.66
CA ILE A 266 16.30 23.05 -8.22
C ILE A 266 16.16 22.83 -6.71
N ALA A 267 16.21 23.89 -5.91
CA ALA A 267 16.15 23.77 -4.45
C ALA A 267 14.82 23.16 -3.98
N LYS A 268 13.70 23.65 -4.52
CA LYS A 268 12.37 23.12 -4.22
C LYS A 268 12.18 21.69 -4.73
N ALA A 269 12.68 21.39 -5.93
CA ALA A 269 12.59 20.05 -6.49
C ALA A 269 13.40 19.06 -5.66
N VAL A 270 14.64 19.39 -5.27
CA VAL A 270 15.49 18.54 -4.42
C VAL A 270 14.85 18.33 -3.05
N GLU A 271 14.29 19.36 -2.40
CA GLU A 271 13.56 19.24 -1.14
C GLU A 271 12.38 18.24 -1.27
N GLY A 272 11.49 18.45 -2.23
CA GLY A 272 10.31 17.59 -2.41
C GLY A 272 10.68 16.16 -2.85
N ILE A 273 11.67 16.00 -3.73
CA ILE A 273 12.10 14.69 -4.23
C ILE A 273 12.84 13.90 -3.15
N SER A 274 13.74 14.54 -2.39
CA SER A 274 14.45 13.86 -1.30
C SER A 274 13.49 13.43 -0.19
N ALA A 275 12.57 14.31 0.21
CA ALA A 275 11.51 13.95 1.16
C ALA A 275 10.69 12.75 0.66
N ALA A 276 10.18 12.78 -0.57
CA ALA A 276 9.37 11.71 -1.17
C ALA A 276 10.15 10.42 -1.47
N GLY A 277 11.45 10.52 -1.73
CA GLY A 277 12.30 9.36 -2.02
C GLY A 277 12.85 8.65 -0.80
N TYR A 278 12.97 9.36 0.34
CA TYR A 278 13.50 8.79 1.59
C TYR A 278 12.43 8.56 2.66
N PHE A 279 11.22 9.09 2.50
CA PHE A 279 10.11 8.81 3.42
C PHE A 279 9.94 7.29 3.58
N ASN A 280 9.68 6.84 4.80
CA ASN A 280 9.60 5.41 5.15
C ASN A 280 10.81 4.58 4.67
N ALA A 281 12.03 5.15 4.67
CA ALA A 281 13.24 4.53 4.13
C ALA A 281 13.11 4.15 2.64
N GLY A 282 12.36 4.88 1.82
CA GLY A 282 12.08 4.55 0.42
C GLY A 282 11.27 3.27 0.22
N GLN A 283 10.67 2.73 1.27
CA GLN A 283 9.80 1.54 1.25
C GLN A 283 8.36 1.94 0.92
N ASP A 284 8.21 2.60 -0.20
CA ASP A 284 6.95 3.09 -0.72
C ASP A 284 6.84 2.75 -2.22
N CYS A 285 5.72 2.20 -2.64
CA CYS A 285 5.48 1.81 -4.02
C CYS A 285 5.47 3.01 -4.98
N THR A 286 5.24 4.22 -4.46
CA THR A 286 5.25 5.48 -5.21
C THR A 286 6.48 6.34 -4.97
N ALA A 287 7.46 5.89 -4.16
CA ALA A 287 8.64 6.70 -3.79
C ALA A 287 9.34 7.33 -4.99
N ALA A 288 9.81 8.57 -4.83
CA ALA A 288 10.53 9.35 -5.86
C ALA A 288 11.97 8.81 -6.05
N THR A 289 12.11 7.57 -6.51
CA THR A 289 13.38 6.86 -6.52
C THR A 289 14.06 6.77 -7.88
N ARG A 290 13.44 7.26 -8.97
CA ARG A 290 14.02 7.27 -10.31
C ARG A 290 13.88 8.66 -10.93
N VAL A 291 14.91 9.48 -10.79
CA VAL A 291 14.89 10.88 -11.25
C VAL A 291 15.51 10.99 -12.64
N LEU A 292 14.77 11.60 -13.55
CA LEU A 292 15.20 11.95 -14.91
C LEU A 292 15.42 13.46 -14.94
N VAL A 293 16.63 13.94 -15.18
CA VAL A 293 16.99 15.35 -15.13
C VAL A 293 17.47 15.82 -16.49
N HIS A 294 16.95 16.96 -16.95
CA HIS A 294 17.42 17.60 -18.19
C HIS A 294 18.94 17.86 -18.12
N GLU A 295 19.66 17.54 -19.19
CA GLU A 295 21.13 17.53 -19.22
C GLU A 295 21.76 18.86 -18.77
N SER A 296 21.13 19.99 -19.09
CA SER A 296 21.66 21.33 -18.78
C SER A 296 21.73 21.66 -17.28
N ILE A 297 20.96 20.98 -16.44
CA ILE A 297 20.92 21.20 -14.98
C ILE A 297 21.34 19.95 -14.18
N HIS A 298 21.67 18.85 -14.86
CA HIS A 298 21.91 17.56 -14.26
C HIS A 298 22.99 17.59 -13.16
N ASP A 299 24.18 18.16 -13.47
CA ASP A 299 25.30 18.07 -12.53
C ASP A 299 25.07 18.95 -11.29
N GLU A 300 24.41 20.12 -11.46
CA GLU A 300 23.98 20.97 -10.36
C GLU A 300 22.91 20.22 -9.50
N PHE A 301 21.93 19.59 -10.16
CA PHE A 301 20.89 18.84 -9.47
C PHE A 301 21.45 17.65 -8.68
N VAL A 302 22.36 16.84 -9.27
CA VAL A 302 23.00 15.71 -8.59
C VAL A 302 23.78 16.19 -7.37
N THR A 303 24.54 17.29 -7.49
CA THR A 303 25.29 17.88 -6.37
C THR A 303 24.35 18.29 -5.23
N ALA A 304 23.25 18.96 -5.55
CA ALA A 304 22.26 19.39 -4.57
C ALA A 304 21.54 18.21 -3.91
N LEU A 305 21.16 17.18 -4.69
CA LEU A 305 20.49 15.98 -4.18
C LEU A 305 21.41 15.14 -3.30
N ALA A 306 22.70 14.99 -3.68
CA ALA A 306 23.69 14.28 -2.87
C ALA A 306 23.93 14.98 -1.53
N LYS A 307 23.93 16.34 -1.53
CA LYS A 307 23.99 17.11 -0.29
C LYS A 307 22.74 16.89 0.57
N ALA A 308 21.53 16.95 -0.01
CA ALA A 308 20.29 16.69 0.71
C ALA A 308 20.28 15.27 1.30
N ALA A 309 20.76 14.27 0.57
CA ALA A 309 20.92 12.91 1.07
C ALA A 309 21.88 12.86 2.29
N ALA A 310 23.03 13.51 2.21
CA ALA A 310 23.99 13.55 3.31
C ALA A 310 23.45 14.27 4.57
N ASP A 311 22.59 15.26 4.38
CA ASP A 311 21.94 16.01 5.46
C ASP A 311 20.72 15.27 6.06
N THR A 312 20.14 14.29 5.34
CA THR A 312 18.98 13.51 5.79
C THR A 312 19.39 12.49 6.86
N LYS A 313 18.67 12.49 7.99
CA LYS A 313 18.95 11.59 9.10
C LYS A 313 18.04 10.37 9.08
N THR A 314 18.62 9.20 9.33
CA THR A 314 17.93 7.97 9.72
C THR A 314 18.23 7.66 11.19
N GLY A 315 17.27 7.10 11.92
CA GLY A 315 17.44 6.83 13.35
C GLY A 315 16.33 5.97 13.93
N LYS A 316 16.33 5.86 15.25
CA LYS A 316 15.33 5.09 16.00
C LYS A 316 13.99 5.83 16.02
N PRO A 317 12.88 5.12 16.34
CA PRO A 317 11.55 5.74 16.38
C PRO A 317 11.40 6.97 17.28
N ASP A 318 12.14 7.03 18.37
CA ASP A 318 12.09 8.12 19.36
C ASP A 318 13.20 9.19 19.17
N ASP A 319 14.06 9.05 18.16
CA ASP A 319 15.09 10.03 17.88
C ASP A 319 14.47 11.30 17.26
N GLU A 320 14.96 12.47 17.67
CA GLU A 320 14.53 13.76 17.12
C GLU A 320 15.13 14.02 15.73
N ASP A 321 14.41 14.76 14.89
CA ASP A 321 14.85 15.20 13.56
C ASP A 321 15.23 14.07 12.58
N VAL A 322 14.67 12.88 12.72
CA VAL A 322 14.86 11.79 11.77
C VAL A 322 13.72 11.72 10.76
N LEU A 323 14.06 11.56 9.49
CA LEU A 323 13.06 11.42 8.43
C LEU A 323 12.54 9.98 8.32
N TYR A 324 13.36 8.98 8.61
CA TYR A 324 12.96 7.59 8.49
C TYR A 324 13.73 6.67 9.45
N GLY A 325 13.11 5.53 9.72
CA GLY A 325 13.66 4.45 10.52
C GLY A 325 14.46 3.42 9.70
N PRO A 326 14.60 2.18 10.19
CA PRO A 326 15.31 1.12 9.48
C PRO A 326 14.49 0.59 8.28
N LEU A 327 15.15 -0.20 7.43
CA LEU A 327 14.47 -1.15 6.57
C LEU A 327 13.73 -2.19 7.41
N ASN A 328 12.61 -2.71 6.92
CA ASN A 328 11.71 -3.51 7.75
C ASN A 328 12.30 -4.86 8.22
N ASN A 329 13.15 -5.49 7.41
CA ASN A 329 13.68 -6.81 7.71
C ASN A 329 15.03 -7.11 7.05
N ALA A 330 15.71 -8.17 7.50
CA ALA A 330 17.02 -8.56 6.99
C ALA A 330 17.04 -8.86 5.48
N ASN A 331 15.96 -9.41 4.92
CA ASN A 331 15.87 -9.68 3.49
C ASN A 331 15.85 -8.38 2.69
N GLN A 332 15.17 -7.36 3.19
CA GLN A 332 15.11 -6.04 2.56
C GLN A 332 16.47 -5.34 2.63
N LEU A 333 17.16 -5.40 3.76
CA LEU A 333 18.52 -4.91 3.88
C LEU A 333 19.47 -5.58 2.86
N LYS A 334 19.38 -6.91 2.75
CA LYS A 334 20.14 -7.68 1.76
C LYS A 334 19.82 -7.27 0.31
N GLN A 335 18.53 -7.05 0.01
CA GLN A 335 18.10 -6.64 -1.32
C GLN A 335 18.67 -5.26 -1.68
N VAL A 336 18.51 -4.27 -0.81
CA VAL A 336 19.00 -2.91 -1.04
C VAL A 336 20.53 -2.89 -1.18
N SER A 337 21.25 -3.53 -0.26
CA SER A 337 22.72 -3.65 -0.33
C SER A 337 23.16 -4.33 -1.63
N GLY A 338 22.48 -5.41 -2.03
CA GLY A 338 22.79 -6.15 -3.25
C GLY A 338 22.63 -5.34 -4.54
N PHE A 339 21.68 -4.39 -4.61
CA PHE A 339 21.58 -3.48 -5.75
C PHE A 339 22.81 -2.55 -5.85
N ILE A 340 23.30 -2.06 -4.72
CA ILE A 340 24.49 -1.20 -4.68
C ILE A 340 25.76 -1.99 -5.00
N GLU A 341 25.88 -3.21 -4.49
CA GLU A 341 27.03 -4.09 -4.75
C GLU A 341 27.16 -4.51 -6.22
N ARG A 342 26.03 -4.59 -6.95
CA ARG A 342 25.98 -4.98 -8.37
C ARG A 342 25.93 -3.80 -9.33
N LEU A 343 26.19 -2.58 -8.86
CA LEU A 343 26.23 -1.41 -9.74
C LEU A 343 27.26 -1.61 -10.88
N PRO A 344 26.93 -1.23 -12.11
CA PRO A 344 27.87 -1.28 -13.22
C PRO A 344 29.02 -0.30 -13.02
N ALA A 345 30.15 -0.54 -13.70
CA ALA A 345 31.39 0.26 -13.51
C ALA A 345 31.24 1.75 -13.91
N HIS A 346 30.22 2.08 -14.72
CA HIS A 346 29.95 3.46 -15.13
C HIS A 346 29.11 4.22 -14.11
N ALA A 347 28.42 3.52 -13.21
CA ALA A 347 27.61 4.13 -12.14
C ALA A 347 28.48 4.75 -11.04
N ARG A 348 27.95 5.78 -10.40
CA ARG A 348 28.61 6.49 -9.29
C ARG A 348 27.68 6.60 -8.12
N VAL A 349 28.15 6.19 -6.94
CA VAL A 349 27.47 6.48 -5.66
C VAL A 349 27.92 7.86 -5.22
N GLU A 350 27.01 8.83 -5.32
CA GLU A 350 27.27 10.24 -4.98
C GLU A 350 27.10 10.51 -3.47
N ALA A 351 26.25 9.72 -2.79
CA ALA A 351 26.05 9.74 -1.35
C ALA A 351 25.56 8.38 -0.85
N GLY A 352 25.82 8.03 0.40
CA GLY A 352 25.32 6.84 1.07
C GLY A 352 25.89 5.52 0.56
N GLY A 353 25.03 4.57 0.23
CA GLY A 353 25.42 3.27 -0.33
C GLY A 353 25.87 2.23 0.69
N HIS A 354 25.55 2.40 1.98
CA HIS A 354 26.01 1.49 3.03
C HIS A 354 25.03 1.39 4.20
N ARG A 355 25.12 0.29 4.94
CA ARG A 355 24.41 0.12 6.22
C ARG A 355 24.93 1.11 7.25
N VAL A 356 24.04 1.66 8.07
CA VAL A 356 24.37 2.56 9.17
C VAL A 356 24.40 1.78 10.48
N GLY A 357 25.56 1.79 11.14
CA GLY A 357 25.77 1.07 12.40
C GLY A 357 25.85 -0.45 12.26
N ASP A 358 26.04 -1.12 13.40
CA ASP A 358 26.24 -2.58 13.47
C ASP A 358 24.95 -3.34 13.88
N LYS A 359 23.93 -2.63 14.37
CA LYS A 359 22.66 -3.18 14.85
C LYS A 359 21.48 -2.40 14.27
N GLY A 360 20.39 -3.09 13.97
CA GLY A 360 19.24 -2.56 13.25
C GLY A 360 19.47 -2.55 11.73
N TYR A 361 18.39 -2.55 10.97
CA TYR A 361 18.45 -2.60 9.50
C TYR A 361 18.53 -1.20 8.87
N PHE A 362 19.26 -0.30 9.50
CA PHE A 362 19.43 1.08 9.02
C PHE A 362 20.31 1.13 7.77
N TYR A 363 19.90 1.94 6.79
CA TYR A 363 20.63 2.16 5.54
C TYR A 363 20.72 3.65 5.22
N ALA A 364 21.89 4.10 4.78
CA ALA A 364 22.14 5.51 4.51
C ALA A 364 21.30 6.01 3.32
N PRO A 365 20.80 7.27 3.37
CA PRO A 365 20.20 7.91 2.20
C PRO A 365 21.19 7.90 1.04
N THR A 366 20.80 7.34 -0.09
CA THR A 366 21.72 7.00 -1.17
C THR A 366 21.31 7.70 -2.46
N VAL A 367 22.29 8.25 -3.16
CA VAL A 367 22.14 8.81 -4.52
C VAL A 367 23.10 8.10 -5.45
N VAL A 368 22.58 7.60 -6.58
CA VAL A 368 23.37 6.93 -7.63
C VAL A 368 23.16 7.65 -8.96
N SER A 369 24.25 8.05 -9.61
CA SER A 369 24.25 8.71 -10.92
C SER A 369 25.05 7.93 -11.97
N GLY A 370 25.12 8.45 -13.20
CA GLY A 370 25.88 7.85 -14.29
C GLY A 370 25.25 6.58 -14.84
N LEU A 371 23.94 6.42 -14.69
CA LEU A 371 23.17 5.21 -15.03
C LEU A 371 22.59 5.27 -16.45
N GLU A 372 22.52 4.12 -17.09
CA GLU A 372 21.89 3.89 -18.38
C GLU A 372 20.49 3.28 -18.20
N GLN A 373 19.64 3.38 -19.25
CA GLN A 373 18.24 2.96 -19.19
C GLN A 373 18.08 1.47 -18.85
N ASP A 374 18.98 0.61 -19.36
CA ASP A 374 18.90 -0.84 -19.19
C ASP A 374 19.59 -1.37 -17.92
N ASP A 375 20.15 -0.49 -17.09
CA ASP A 375 20.77 -0.90 -15.83
C ASP A 375 19.76 -1.55 -14.89
N GLU A 376 20.19 -2.61 -14.18
CA GLU A 376 19.34 -3.37 -13.24
C GLU A 376 18.63 -2.46 -12.25
N ILE A 377 19.33 -1.48 -11.68
CA ILE A 377 18.79 -0.58 -10.65
C ILE A 377 17.77 0.41 -11.21
N ILE A 378 17.79 0.71 -12.52
CA ILE A 378 16.79 1.53 -13.20
C ILE A 378 15.52 0.73 -13.49
N GLN A 379 15.69 -0.52 -13.94
CA GLN A 379 14.59 -1.37 -14.38
C GLN A 379 13.83 -2.06 -13.24
N ASN A 380 14.44 -2.17 -12.04
CA ASN A 380 13.84 -2.89 -10.92
C ASN A 380 13.58 -1.98 -9.73
N GLU A 381 12.56 -2.34 -8.95
CA GLU A 381 12.21 -1.69 -7.70
C GLU A 381 13.21 -2.08 -6.61
N VAL A 382 13.95 -1.08 -6.08
CA VAL A 382 14.90 -1.29 -4.97
C VAL A 382 14.16 -1.42 -3.64
N PHE A 383 13.11 -0.60 -3.45
CA PHE A 383 12.28 -0.51 -2.25
C PHE A 383 13.11 -0.21 -1.00
N GLY A 384 13.93 0.82 -1.10
CA GLY A 384 14.87 1.29 -0.08
C GLY A 384 15.28 2.75 -0.32
N PRO A 385 16.07 3.36 0.58
CA PRO A 385 16.39 4.78 0.53
C PRO A 385 17.48 5.08 -0.54
N VAL A 386 17.17 4.73 -1.80
CA VAL A 386 18.11 4.84 -2.93
C VAL A 386 17.41 5.59 -4.07
N ILE A 387 17.91 6.78 -4.37
CA ILE A 387 17.47 7.60 -5.50
C ILE A 387 18.48 7.47 -6.64
N THR A 388 18.01 7.11 -7.81
CA THR A 388 18.81 7.04 -9.05
C THR A 388 18.58 8.29 -9.89
N VAL A 389 19.62 8.79 -10.56
CA VAL A 389 19.55 9.98 -11.41
C VAL A 389 20.10 9.67 -12.80
N GLN A 390 19.29 9.93 -13.82
CA GLN A 390 19.64 9.80 -15.24
C GLN A 390 19.50 11.14 -15.96
N LYS A 391 20.23 11.32 -17.07
CA LYS A 391 20.10 12.48 -17.96
C LYS A 391 19.08 12.23 -19.05
N PHE A 392 18.39 13.29 -19.49
CA PHE A 392 17.68 13.33 -20.75
C PHE A 392 17.95 14.66 -21.47
N THR A 393 17.76 14.67 -22.80
CA THR A 393 18.08 15.82 -23.66
C THR A 393 16.85 16.62 -24.10
N ASP A 394 15.70 15.98 -24.23
CA ASP A 394 14.45 16.60 -24.69
C ASP A 394 13.20 15.91 -24.12
N GLU A 395 12.03 16.52 -24.33
CA GLU A 395 10.75 16.02 -23.83
C GLU A 395 10.41 14.60 -24.36
N ALA A 396 10.80 14.27 -25.60
CA ALA A 396 10.52 12.96 -26.20
C ALA A 396 11.32 11.87 -25.52
N GLN A 397 12.61 12.09 -25.28
CA GLN A 397 13.48 11.15 -24.56
C GLN A 397 13.05 10.99 -23.09
N ALA A 398 12.62 12.11 -22.45
CA ALA A 398 12.09 12.03 -21.10
C ALA A 398 10.88 11.10 -21.00
N VAL A 399 9.94 11.19 -21.94
CA VAL A 399 8.77 10.30 -22.02
C VAL A 399 9.18 8.86 -22.32
N GLU A 400 10.11 8.65 -23.28
CA GLU A 400 10.63 7.32 -23.61
C GLU A 400 11.25 6.65 -22.37
N TYR A 401 12.15 7.34 -21.69
CA TYR A 401 12.82 6.79 -20.51
C TYR A 401 11.83 6.57 -19.35
N ALA A 402 10.94 7.54 -19.10
CA ALA A 402 9.94 7.42 -18.04
C ALA A 402 9.06 6.17 -18.23
N ASN A 403 8.54 5.96 -19.45
CA ASN A 403 7.67 4.84 -19.80
C ASN A 403 8.42 3.53 -20.04
N GLY A 404 9.75 3.58 -20.18
CA GLY A 404 10.63 2.46 -20.52
C GLY A 404 10.94 1.51 -19.37
N VAL A 405 9.94 1.25 -18.50
CA VAL A 405 9.96 0.25 -17.42
C VAL A 405 8.67 -0.55 -17.41
N GLU A 406 8.69 -1.72 -16.79
CA GLU A 406 7.51 -2.59 -16.72
C GLU A 406 6.46 -2.14 -15.68
N TYR A 407 6.79 -1.15 -14.85
CA TYR A 407 5.92 -0.56 -13.83
C TYR A 407 5.17 0.65 -14.39
N ALA A 408 4.02 0.95 -13.79
CA ALA A 408 3.24 2.13 -14.16
C ALA A 408 2.31 2.59 -13.01
N LEU A 409 2.84 2.69 -11.77
CA LEU A 409 2.03 3.08 -10.61
C LEU A 409 1.89 4.60 -10.53
N ALA A 410 3.00 5.30 -10.33
CA ALA A 410 3.02 6.75 -10.15
C ALA A 410 4.20 7.40 -10.88
N SER A 411 4.11 8.70 -11.12
CA SER A 411 5.13 9.54 -11.74
C SER A 411 4.97 10.98 -11.31
N SER A 412 5.99 11.80 -11.54
CA SER A 412 5.85 13.27 -11.43
C SER A 412 6.65 14.02 -12.47
N VAL A 413 6.24 15.27 -12.72
CA VAL A 413 6.93 16.20 -13.61
C VAL A 413 7.14 17.54 -12.90
N TRP A 414 8.34 18.08 -13.03
CA TRP A 414 8.76 19.34 -12.43
C TRP A 414 9.15 20.34 -13.54
N THR A 415 8.36 21.38 -13.71
CA THR A 415 8.54 22.45 -14.71
C THR A 415 7.68 23.66 -14.34
N LYS A 416 8.10 24.84 -14.77
CA LYS A 416 7.29 26.07 -14.67
C LYS A 416 6.39 26.26 -15.90
N ASP A 417 6.65 25.54 -17.00
CA ASP A 417 5.83 25.60 -18.21
C ASP A 417 4.57 24.74 -18.05
N HIS A 418 3.42 25.40 -17.89
CA HIS A 418 2.12 24.75 -17.75
C HIS A 418 1.78 23.85 -18.95
N ALA A 419 2.07 24.31 -20.18
CA ALA A 419 1.75 23.53 -21.37
C ALA A 419 2.58 22.24 -21.44
N ARG A 420 3.87 22.32 -21.07
CA ARG A 420 4.74 21.14 -20.92
C ARG A 420 4.20 20.19 -19.83
N ALA A 421 3.85 20.72 -18.66
CA ALA A 421 3.29 19.89 -17.59
C ALA A 421 2.04 19.11 -18.05
N MET A 422 1.14 19.76 -18.80
CA MET A 422 -0.06 19.11 -19.33
C MET A 422 0.25 18.08 -20.44
N ARG A 423 1.22 18.35 -21.33
CA ARG A 423 1.66 17.35 -22.32
C ARG A 423 2.29 16.14 -21.64
N MET A 424 3.14 16.38 -20.65
CA MET A 424 3.76 15.30 -19.86
C MET A 424 2.73 14.46 -19.12
N SER A 425 1.74 15.09 -18.46
CA SER A 425 0.69 14.36 -17.75
C SER A 425 -0.15 13.46 -18.68
N LYS A 426 -0.28 13.83 -19.96
CA LYS A 426 -0.94 13.00 -20.97
C LYS A 426 -0.05 11.84 -21.47
N ASN A 427 1.26 12.06 -21.58
CA ASN A 427 2.18 11.13 -22.24
C ASN A 427 2.86 10.16 -21.25
N LEU A 428 2.87 10.45 -19.96
CA LEU A 428 3.34 9.57 -18.92
C LEU A 428 2.29 8.46 -18.66
N ASP A 429 2.63 7.21 -18.96
CA ASP A 429 1.75 6.05 -18.87
C ASP A 429 1.77 5.47 -17.43
N PHE A 430 1.23 6.24 -16.48
CA PHE A 430 1.18 5.92 -15.06
C PHE A 430 -0.20 6.20 -14.47
N GLY A 431 -0.56 5.45 -13.44
CA GLY A 431 -1.86 5.62 -12.78
C GLY A 431 -2.03 6.93 -12.03
N CYS A 432 -0.93 7.53 -11.58
CA CYS A 432 -0.88 8.87 -10.99
C CYS A 432 0.23 9.70 -11.64
N VAL A 433 -0.05 10.97 -11.92
CA VAL A 433 0.95 11.96 -12.40
C VAL A 433 0.83 13.21 -11.56
N TRP A 434 1.84 13.48 -10.72
CA TRP A 434 1.93 14.72 -9.98
C TRP A 434 2.65 15.82 -10.79
N ILE A 435 2.33 17.06 -10.54
CA ILE A 435 2.97 18.24 -11.15
C ILE A 435 3.55 19.10 -10.04
N ASN A 436 4.87 19.32 -10.05
CA ASN A 436 5.63 20.10 -9.06
C ASN A 436 5.41 19.65 -7.60
N THR A 437 5.10 18.38 -7.39
CA THR A 437 4.99 17.70 -6.12
C THR A 437 5.17 16.20 -6.33
N HIS A 438 5.29 15.41 -5.25
CA HIS A 438 5.33 13.96 -5.31
C HIS A 438 4.84 13.38 -3.99
N ILE A 439 4.13 12.25 -3.99
CA ILE A 439 3.58 11.51 -2.85
C ILE A 439 2.21 11.95 -2.31
N PRO A 440 1.75 13.22 -2.29
CA PRO A 440 0.46 13.52 -1.65
C PRO A 440 -0.68 12.68 -2.22
N LEU A 441 -1.47 12.10 -1.32
CA LEU A 441 -2.65 11.30 -1.64
C LEU A 441 -3.87 11.88 -0.92
N VAL A 442 -5.04 11.76 -1.55
CA VAL A 442 -6.32 12.16 -0.97
C VAL A 442 -7.33 11.03 -1.14
N ALA A 443 -8.25 10.90 -0.20
CA ALA A 443 -9.22 9.80 -0.19
C ALA A 443 -10.16 9.80 -1.41
N GLU A 444 -10.40 10.96 -2.02
CA GLU A 444 -11.31 11.15 -3.14
C GLU A 444 -10.75 10.72 -4.49
N MET A 445 -9.41 10.63 -4.64
CA MET A 445 -8.76 10.31 -5.90
C MET A 445 -8.26 8.87 -5.96
N PRO A 446 -8.34 8.22 -7.14
CA PRO A 446 -7.95 6.81 -7.25
C PRO A 446 -6.43 6.67 -7.16
N HIS A 447 -6.01 5.67 -6.41
CA HIS A 447 -4.63 5.19 -6.37
C HIS A 447 -4.56 3.80 -7.01
N GLY A 448 -3.60 3.59 -7.91
CA GLY A 448 -3.39 2.30 -8.56
C GLY A 448 -2.83 2.43 -9.97
N GLY A 449 -2.07 1.42 -10.37
CA GLY A 449 -1.25 1.45 -11.57
C GLY A 449 -1.84 0.75 -12.79
N PHE A 450 -0.93 0.57 -13.76
CA PHE A 450 -1.10 -0.19 -15.00
C PHE A 450 0.07 -1.18 -15.12
N LYS A 451 0.14 -1.95 -16.20
CA LYS A 451 1.23 -2.90 -16.48
C LYS A 451 1.50 -3.83 -15.27
N LYS A 452 2.76 -4.00 -14.88
CA LYS A 452 3.14 -4.85 -13.73
C LYS A 452 2.87 -4.19 -12.36
N SER A 453 2.43 -2.94 -12.31
CA SER A 453 1.94 -2.34 -11.07
C SER A 453 0.52 -2.77 -10.69
N GLY A 454 -0.13 -3.59 -11.51
CA GLY A 454 -1.39 -4.22 -11.18
C GLY A 454 -2.60 -3.56 -11.84
N TYR A 455 -3.78 -3.87 -11.30
CA TYR A 455 -5.08 -3.35 -11.74
C TYR A 455 -6.07 -3.35 -10.56
N GLY A 456 -7.12 -2.57 -10.68
CA GLY A 456 -7.97 -2.12 -9.60
C GLY A 456 -7.54 -0.73 -9.16
N LYS A 457 -8.28 -0.13 -8.25
CA LYS A 457 -7.94 1.16 -7.66
C LYS A 457 -8.25 1.14 -6.17
N ASP A 458 -7.28 1.45 -5.35
CA ASP A 458 -7.51 1.82 -3.96
C ASP A 458 -7.99 3.28 -3.89
N LEU A 459 -8.59 3.67 -2.79
CA LEU A 459 -9.19 4.98 -2.55
C LEU A 459 -10.32 5.33 -3.55
N SER A 460 -10.91 6.51 -3.41
CA SER A 460 -11.97 7.05 -4.27
C SER A 460 -13.23 6.20 -4.41
N ALA A 461 -14.19 6.72 -5.17
CA ALA A 461 -15.39 5.98 -5.56
C ALA A 461 -15.05 4.75 -6.44
N TYR A 462 -13.98 4.82 -7.24
CA TYR A 462 -13.56 3.69 -8.08
C TYR A 462 -13.10 2.49 -7.25
N GLY A 463 -12.28 2.71 -6.20
CA GLY A 463 -11.87 1.66 -5.27
C GLY A 463 -13.06 1.07 -4.50
N PHE A 464 -14.02 1.92 -4.10
CA PHE A 464 -15.25 1.47 -3.47
C PHE A 464 -16.08 0.59 -4.41
N GLU A 465 -16.22 0.97 -5.68
CA GLU A 465 -16.97 0.23 -6.70
C GLU A 465 -16.36 -1.15 -6.98
N ASP A 466 -15.05 -1.32 -6.88
CA ASP A 466 -14.36 -2.60 -7.07
C ASP A 466 -14.85 -3.67 -6.09
N TYR A 467 -15.31 -3.28 -4.90
CA TYR A 467 -15.90 -4.17 -3.90
C TYR A 467 -17.40 -4.42 -4.10
N THR A 468 -17.96 -3.99 -5.25
CA THR A 468 -19.36 -4.21 -5.61
C THR A 468 -19.48 -5.00 -6.92
N ARG A 469 -20.63 -5.66 -7.10
CA ARG A 469 -21.03 -6.27 -8.36
C ARG A 469 -22.30 -5.64 -8.89
N ILE A 470 -22.42 -5.55 -10.20
CA ILE A 470 -23.57 -4.98 -10.90
C ILE A 470 -24.56 -6.08 -11.24
N LYS A 471 -25.84 -5.89 -10.86
CA LYS A 471 -26.95 -6.74 -11.24
C LYS A 471 -27.97 -5.94 -12.04
N HIS A 472 -28.32 -6.42 -13.22
CA HIS A 472 -29.46 -5.93 -13.99
C HIS A 472 -30.73 -6.63 -13.54
N VAL A 473 -31.78 -5.86 -13.26
CA VAL A 473 -33.11 -6.36 -12.99
C VAL A 473 -34.06 -5.75 -14.02
N MET A 474 -34.84 -6.59 -14.65
CA MET A 474 -35.86 -6.18 -15.64
C MET A 474 -37.22 -6.73 -15.22
N THR A 475 -38.25 -5.91 -15.32
CA THR A 475 -39.63 -6.30 -15.02
C THR A 475 -40.56 -5.93 -16.15
N SER A 476 -41.55 -6.79 -16.43
CA SER A 476 -42.61 -6.47 -17.34
C SER A 476 -43.60 -5.48 -16.70
N LEU A 477 -44.08 -4.53 -17.48
CA LEU A 477 -45.14 -3.60 -17.11
C LEU A 477 -46.51 -4.14 -17.39
N ASP A 478 -46.60 -5.21 -18.17
CA ASP A 478 -47.86 -5.84 -18.59
C ASP A 478 -48.36 -6.92 -17.61
N GLY A 479 -47.78 -7.03 -16.43
CA GLY A 479 -48.25 -7.88 -15.32
C GLY A 479 -47.51 -9.21 -15.21
#